data_649625f1868adf24a705cfe1ae3745e0
#
_entry.id   649625f1868adf24a705cfe1ae3745e0
#
_cell.length_a   1.000
_cell.length_b   1.000
_cell.length_c   1.000
_cell.angle_alpha   90.00
_cell.angle_beta   90.00
_cell.angle_gamma   90.00
#
_symmetry.space_group_name_H-M   'P 1'
#
loop_
_entity.id
_entity.type
_entity.pdbx_description
1 polymer ?
#
loop_
_entity_poly.entity_id
_entity_poly.type
_entity_poly.pdbx_seq_one_letter_code
_entity_poly.pdbx_strand_id
1 'polypeptide(L)'
;MEETVAIGCVVKLDRGFPLVRLEDGAELRCKHATSLVKGERVRAVIGDRVRVSFAERNDKALIVEVLPRSRELVRKDPTERAVPQVLAANFDRVIVTQPSVEVNMRRLERELVLAHETGAAVSVVLTKADLAESEDEVERVRERVRALVGADVETLVVSEAMPESVEAVRALVPEGTTAVLIGRSGVGKSSLVNLLVGRDVQETGTVREADGAGRHTTVSREMVAIPHGGYVVDMPGVRGLGLWDADAGIGVAFADVEELAEQCRFRDCKHENEPGCAVRAAVERGDLARERFESYVSLKRETEVVRERREQARWMQREQA
;
A
#
# COMPACT_ATOMS: atom_id res chain seq x y z
N MET A 1 26.41 33.57 5.72
CA MET A 1 26.83 32.14 5.60
C MET A 1 25.79 31.47 4.75
N GLU A 2 26.18 30.97 3.61
CA GLU A 2 25.26 30.20 2.75
C GLU A 2 24.99 28.85 3.41
N GLU A 3 23.73 28.62 3.70
CA GLU A 3 23.27 27.31 4.18
C GLU A 3 23.38 26.33 3.02
N THR A 4 24.30 25.38 3.10
CA THR A 4 24.45 24.36 2.04
C THR A 4 23.20 23.46 2.07
N VAL A 5 22.51 23.37 0.95
CA VAL A 5 21.27 22.62 0.81
C VAL A 5 21.45 21.56 -0.29
N ALA A 6 20.97 20.34 -0.05
CA ALA A 6 20.96 19.27 -1.05
C ALA A 6 19.55 18.65 -1.13
N ILE A 7 19.29 18.01 -2.27
CA ILE A 7 18.07 17.21 -2.46
C ILE A 7 18.45 15.73 -2.32
N GLY A 8 17.54 14.96 -1.72
CA GLY A 8 17.68 13.52 -1.59
C GLY A 8 16.35 12.80 -1.46
N CYS A 9 16.42 11.48 -1.40
CA CYS A 9 15.28 10.59 -1.22
C CYS A 9 15.36 9.86 0.13
N VAL A 10 14.25 9.78 0.85
CA VAL A 10 14.17 8.99 2.10
C VAL A 10 14.15 7.51 1.74
N VAL A 11 15.24 6.80 2.04
CA VAL A 11 15.43 5.39 1.67
C VAL A 11 15.25 4.42 2.84
N LYS A 12 15.26 4.92 4.08
CA LYS A 12 15.04 4.10 5.27
C LYS A 12 14.43 4.90 6.42
N LEU A 13 13.48 4.28 7.09
CA LEU A 13 12.85 4.80 8.31
C LEU A 13 13.04 3.79 9.44
N ASP A 14 13.91 4.12 10.37
CA ASP A 14 14.07 3.40 11.62
C ASP A 14 14.24 4.39 12.79
N ARG A 15 13.78 4.02 13.97
CA ARG A 15 13.98 4.76 15.25
C ARG A 15 13.91 6.29 15.17
N GLY A 16 13.07 6.83 14.27
CA GLY A 16 12.80 8.28 14.18
C GLY A 16 13.83 9.13 13.44
N PHE A 17 14.88 8.52 12.86
CA PHE A 17 15.87 9.23 12.06
C PHE A 17 15.86 8.71 10.62
N PRO A 18 15.21 9.43 9.69
CA PRO A 18 15.25 9.07 8.27
C PRO A 18 16.68 8.96 7.74
N LEU A 19 16.96 7.90 6.98
CA LEU A 19 18.15 7.82 6.13
C LEU A 19 17.76 8.43 4.77
N VAL A 20 18.50 9.43 4.36
CA VAL A 20 18.31 10.12 3.09
C VAL A 20 19.50 9.80 2.18
N ARG A 21 19.21 9.33 0.96
CA ARG A 21 20.20 9.20 -0.11
C ARG A 21 20.14 10.44 -0.96
N LEU A 22 21.28 11.13 -1.06
CA LEU A 22 21.48 12.32 -1.89
C LEU A 22 21.65 11.95 -3.36
N GLU A 23 21.55 12.94 -4.25
CA GLU A 23 21.71 12.75 -5.70
C GLU A 23 23.12 12.28 -6.09
N ASP A 24 24.15 12.57 -5.28
CA ASP A 24 25.53 12.07 -5.46
C ASP A 24 25.73 10.63 -4.93
N GLY A 25 24.67 10.00 -4.39
CA GLY A 25 24.69 8.66 -3.82
C GLY A 25 25.09 8.58 -2.34
N ALA A 26 25.51 9.68 -1.72
CA ALA A 26 25.80 9.71 -0.28
C ALA A 26 24.54 9.46 0.57
N GLU A 27 24.68 8.70 1.65
CA GLU A 27 23.60 8.40 2.57
C GLU A 27 23.82 9.08 3.93
N LEU A 28 22.82 9.80 4.40
CA LEU A 28 22.89 10.61 5.62
C LEU A 28 21.72 10.33 6.55
N ARG A 29 21.98 10.21 7.84
CA ARG A 29 20.94 10.19 8.88
C ARG A 29 20.52 11.61 9.21
N CYS A 30 19.26 11.93 8.94
CA CYS A 30 18.69 13.27 9.08
C CYS A 30 17.71 13.35 10.26
N LYS A 31 17.60 14.53 10.87
CA LYS A 31 16.49 14.90 11.73
C LYS A 31 15.49 15.72 10.93
N HIS A 32 14.23 15.74 11.34
CA HIS A 32 13.29 16.73 10.83
C HIS A 32 13.54 18.09 11.52
N ALA A 33 13.51 19.17 10.77
CA ALA A 33 13.48 20.52 11.32
C ALA A 33 12.25 20.70 12.21
N THR A 34 12.40 21.48 13.29
CA THR A 34 11.30 21.74 14.24
C THR A 34 10.13 22.47 13.56
N SER A 35 10.43 23.40 12.64
CA SER A 35 9.43 24.10 11.81
C SER A 35 8.55 23.13 11.03
N LEU A 36 9.14 22.14 10.39
CA LEU A 36 8.44 21.14 9.59
C LEU A 36 7.48 20.30 10.44
N VAL A 37 7.92 19.82 11.61
CA VAL A 37 7.12 18.92 12.46
C VAL A 37 6.09 19.67 13.30
N LYS A 38 6.46 20.81 13.90
CA LYS A 38 5.57 21.57 14.78
C LYS A 38 4.73 22.61 14.05
N GLY A 39 5.29 23.22 12.98
CA GLY A 39 4.60 24.20 12.14
C GLY A 39 3.68 23.54 11.15
N GLU A 40 4.24 22.87 10.14
CA GLU A 40 3.50 22.26 9.05
C GLU A 40 2.88 20.90 9.40
N ARG A 41 3.31 20.29 10.52
CA ARG A 41 2.90 18.93 10.97
C ARG A 41 3.19 17.83 9.96
N VAL A 42 4.21 18.03 9.13
CA VAL A 42 4.66 17.09 8.10
C VAL A 42 5.81 16.26 8.64
N ARG A 43 5.79 14.96 8.33
CA ARG A 43 6.91 14.05 8.53
C ARG A 43 7.23 13.38 7.22
N ALA A 44 8.51 13.30 6.90
CA ALA A 44 8.96 12.58 5.74
C ALA A 44 8.69 11.07 5.91
N VAL A 45 8.24 10.45 4.83
CA VAL A 45 7.98 9.00 4.74
C VAL A 45 8.95 8.37 3.72
N ILE A 46 8.97 7.05 3.65
CA ILE A 46 9.79 6.34 2.66
C ILE A 46 9.39 6.75 1.23
N GLY A 47 10.39 7.01 0.38
CA GLY A 47 10.19 7.49 -0.99
C GLY A 47 10.02 9.01 -1.12
N ASP A 48 9.89 9.77 0.00
CA ASP A 48 9.83 11.22 -0.10
C ASP A 48 11.12 11.82 -0.66
N ARG A 49 10.96 12.75 -1.60
CA ARG A 49 12.03 13.68 -1.97
C ARG A 49 12.06 14.82 -0.95
N VAL A 50 13.22 15.11 -0.43
CA VAL A 50 13.42 16.06 0.66
C VAL A 50 14.56 17.02 0.38
N ARG A 51 14.42 18.24 0.92
CA ARG A 51 15.51 19.20 0.99
C ARG A 51 16.22 19.07 2.34
N VAL A 52 17.51 18.84 2.28
CA VAL A 52 18.36 18.64 3.45
C VAL A 52 19.29 19.85 3.60
N SER A 53 19.32 20.43 4.81
CA SER A 53 20.22 21.51 5.20
C SER A 53 21.36 20.96 6.05
N PHE A 54 22.55 21.47 5.81
CA PHE A 54 23.78 21.18 6.55
C PHE A 54 24.17 22.40 7.36
N ALA A 55 23.82 22.41 8.66
CA ALA A 55 24.20 23.50 9.55
C ALA A 55 25.57 23.22 10.18
N GLU A 56 26.51 24.17 10.09
CA GLU A 56 27.88 24.06 10.62
C GLU A 56 27.96 23.77 12.12
N ARG A 57 26.85 23.96 12.88
CA ARG A 57 26.78 23.73 14.34
C ARG A 57 26.01 22.48 14.76
N ASN A 58 25.47 21.70 13.82
CA ASN A 58 24.72 20.49 14.12
C ASN A 58 25.45 19.26 13.60
N ASP A 59 25.71 18.30 14.49
CA ASP A 59 26.28 17.00 14.12
C ASP A 59 25.42 16.16 13.16
N LYS A 60 24.22 16.63 12.81
CA LYS A 60 23.27 15.91 11.94
C LYS A 60 22.59 16.84 10.95
N ALA A 61 22.48 16.38 9.72
CA ALA A 61 21.71 17.04 8.66
C ALA A 61 20.21 17.13 9.02
N LEU A 62 19.56 18.20 8.58
CA LEU A 62 18.14 18.46 8.85
C LEU A 62 17.30 18.38 7.58
N ILE A 63 16.22 17.62 7.61
CA ILE A 63 15.15 17.70 6.60
C ILE A 63 14.38 18.99 6.89
N VAL A 64 14.49 19.98 6.01
CA VAL A 64 13.86 21.30 6.13
C VAL A 64 12.59 21.42 5.33
N GLU A 65 12.42 20.57 4.30
CA GLU A 65 11.24 20.55 3.43
C GLU A 65 10.99 19.14 2.90
N VAL A 66 9.72 18.75 2.78
CA VAL A 66 9.26 17.59 2.00
C VAL A 66 8.72 18.14 0.69
N LEU A 67 9.31 17.72 -0.43
CA LEU A 67 8.91 18.17 -1.75
C LEU A 67 7.55 17.56 -2.15
N PRO A 68 6.82 18.18 -3.09
CA PRO A 68 5.53 17.67 -3.54
C PRO A 68 5.59 16.20 -3.96
N ARG A 69 4.63 15.43 -3.49
CA ARG A 69 4.49 14.00 -3.78
C ARG A 69 3.70 13.81 -5.06
N SER A 70 4.17 12.93 -5.93
CA SER A 70 3.43 12.52 -7.13
C SER A 70 2.36 11.48 -6.83
N ARG A 71 2.63 10.59 -5.88
CA ARG A 71 1.75 9.53 -5.41
C ARG A 71 1.96 9.28 -3.93
N GLU A 72 0.89 8.83 -3.25
CA GLU A 72 0.92 8.51 -1.83
C GLU A 72 0.16 7.22 -1.56
N LEU A 73 0.72 6.34 -0.74
CA LEU A 73 -0.02 5.27 -0.12
C LEU A 73 -0.54 5.76 1.24
N VAL A 74 -1.83 5.99 1.33
CA VAL A 74 -2.48 6.58 2.50
C VAL A 74 -3.42 5.57 3.14
N ARG A 75 -3.42 5.52 4.47
CA ARG A 75 -4.44 4.79 5.22
C ARG A 75 -5.06 5.68 6.31
N LYS A 76 -6.18 5.26 6.86
CA LYS A 76 -6.69 5.82 8.11
C LYS A 76 -5.74 5.51 9.26
N ASP A 77 -5.47 6.49 10.12
CA ASP A 77 -4.70 6.28 11.36
C ASP A 77 -5.40 5.23 12.24
N PRO A 78 -4.66 4.23 12.77
CA PRO A 78 -5.24 3.16 13.57
C PRO A 78 -5.71 3.60 14.96
N THR A 79 -5.37 4.83 15.41
CA THR A 79 -5.72 5.37 16.74
C THR A 79 -7.09 6.04 16.80
N GLU A 80 -8.05 5.63 15.96
CA GLU A 80 -9.43 6.15 15.87
C GLU A 80 -9.56 7.63 15.47
N ARG A 81 -8.48 8.38 15.37
CA ARG A 81 -8.50 9.75 14.87
C ARG A 81 -8.83 9.73 13.39
N ALA A 82 -9.75 10.60 12.97
CA ALA A 82 -10.05 10.79 11.55
C ALA A 82 -8.94 11.62 10.86
N VAL A 83 -7.72 11.06 10.83
CA VAL A 83 -6.55 11.68 10.20
C VAL A 83 -5.89 10.67 9.25
N PRO A 84 -5.35 11.15 8.11
CA PRO A 84 -4.62 10.31 7.18
C PRO A 84 -3.23 9.98 7.74
N GLN A 85 -2.76 8.79 7.44
CA GLN A 85 -1.38 8.39 7.64
C GLN A 85 -0.77 8.00 6.31
N VAL A 86 0.12 8.83 5.78
CA VAL A 86 0.93 8.48 4.61
C VAL A 86 1.96 7.42 5.03
N LEU A 87 2.05 6.36 4.26
CA LEU A 87 2.92 5.22 4.55
C LEU A 87 4.15 5.20 3.64
N ALA A 88 3.98 5.55 2.37
CA ALA A 88 5.01 5.66 1.35
C ALA A 88 4.62 6.72 0.33
N ALA A 89 5.60 7.27 -0.40
CA ALA A 89 5.39 8.29 -1.43
C ALA A 89 6.26 8.03 -2.67
N ASN A 90 5.88 8.63 -3.81
CA ASN A 90 6.66 8.69 -5.04
C ASN A 90 7.09 7.31 -5.59
N PHE A 91 6.18 6.38 -5.64
CA PHE A 91 6.37 5.04 -6.21
C PHE A 91 5.59 4.91 -7.52
N ASP A 92 5.98 3.94 -8.35
CA ASP A 92 5.41 3.72 -9.68
C ASP A 92 4.42 2.56 -9.70
N ARG A 93 4.59 1.59 -8.78
CA ARG A 93 3.80 0.38 -8.73
C ARG A 93 3.45 -0.02 -7.30
N VAL A 94 2.28 -0.60 -7.12
CA VAL A 94 1.89 -1.33 -5.91
C VAL A 94 1.80 -2.82 -6.25
N ILE A 95 2.56 -3.65 -5.55
CA ILE A 95 2.49 -5.11 -5.65
C ILE A 95 1.70 -5.63 -4.45
N VAL A 96 0.50 -6.13 -4.72
CA VAL A 96 -0.35 -6.79 -3.72
C VAL A 96 0.11 -8.25 -3.60
N THR A 97 0.65 -8.62 -2.45
CA THR A 97 1.21 -9.95 -2.22
C THR A 97 0.22 -10.83 -1.47
N GLN A 98 -0.09 -12.00 -2.01
CA GLN A 98 -1.02 -12.99 -1.44
C GLN A 98 -0.38 -14.39 -1.45
N PRO A 99 -0.74 -15.31 -0.53
CA PRO A 99 -0.31 -16.71 -0.62
C PRO A 99 -1.10 -17.42 -1.73
N SER A 100 -0.46 -18.33 -2.47
CA SER A 100 -1.10 -19.09 -3.56
C SER A 100 -1.97 -20.27 -3.09
N VAL A 101 -1.91 -20.61 -1.79
CA VAL A 101 -2.68 -21.75 -1.25
C VAL A 101 -4.02 -21.34 -0.64
N GLU A 102 -4.10 -20.15 -0.04
CA GLU A 102 -5.31 -19.65 0.62
C GLU A 102 -5.42 -18.13 0.48
N VAL A 103 -6.17 -17.66 -0.53
CA VAL A 103 -6.42 -16.23 -0.74
C VAL A 103 -7.73 -15.84 -0.06
N ASN A 104 -7.65 -14.87 0.84
CA ASN A 104 -8.83 -14.21 1.37
C ASN A 104 -9.30 -13.11 0.38
N MET A 105 -10.32 -13.42 -0.44
CA MET A 105 -10.79 -12.54 -1.51
C MET A 105 -11.25 -11.18 -1.00
N ARG A 106 -12.00 -11.09 0.11
CA ARG A 106 -12.45 -9.81 0.70
C ARG A 106 -11.27 -8.93 1.12
N ARG A 107 -10.19 -9.55 1.60
CA ARG A 107 -8.98 -8.82 1.93
C ARG A 107 -8.22 -8.36 0.69
N LEU A 108 -8.12 -9.23 -0.32
CA LEU A 108 -7.53 -8.87 -1.61
C LEU A 108 -8.26 -7.68 -2.23
N GLU A 109 -9.59 -7.68 -2.24
CA GLU A 109 -10.41 -6.56 -2.72
C GLU A 109 -10.08 -5.26 -1.99
N ARG A 110 -9.97 -5.29 -0.67
CA ARG A 110 -9.56 -4.11 0.13
C ARG A 110 -8.14 -3.63 -0.22
N GLU A 111 -7.20 -4.54 -0.39
CA GLU A 111 -5.82 -4.22 -0.75
C GLU A 111 -5.74 -3.66 -2.18
N LEU A 112 -6.56 -4.16 -3.10
CA LEU A 112 -6.72 -3.60 -4.46
C LEU A 112 -7.30 -2.18 -4.43
N VAL A 113 -8.34 -1.94 -3.64
CA VAL A 113 -8.89 -0.58 -3.46
C VAL A 113 -7.80 0.39 -3.02
N LEU A 114 -7.02 0.03 -2.00
CA LEU A 114 -5.92 0.87 -1.53
C LEU A 114 -4.81 1.05 -2.58
N ALA A 115 -4.52 0.01 -3.37
CA ALA A 115 -3.54 0.08 -4.43
C ALA A 115 -4.00 1.00 -5.56
N HIS A 116 -5.22 0.84 -6.05
CA HIS A 116 -5.79 1.66 -7.12
C HIS A 116 -5.99 3.12 -6.72
N GLU A 117 -6.31 3.39 -5.43
CA GLU A 117 -6.45 4.76 -4.91
C GLU A 117 -5.16 5.58 -5.08
N THR A 118 -3.99 4.93 -5.13
CA THR A 118 -2.71 5.61 -5.31
C THR A 118 -2.49 6.14 -6.73
N GLY A 119 -3.25 5.66 -7.73
CA GLY A 119 -3.03 5.93 -9.16
C GLY A 119 -1.74 5.32 -9.72
N ALA A 120 -1.06 4.43 -8.96
CA ALA A 120 0.09 3.68 -9.44
C ALA A 120 -0.36 2.44 -10.24
N ALA A 121 0.56 1.86 -11.02
CA ALA A 121 0.33 0.55 -11.63
C ALA A 121 0.14 -0.49 -10.51
N VAL A 122 -0.80 -1.43 -10.72
CA VAL A 122 -1.10 -2.48 -9.73
C VAL A 122 -0.76 -3.83 -10.32
N SER A 123 -0.18 -4.70 -9.51
CA SER A 123 0.03 -6.12 -9.83
C SER A 123 -0.24 -6.98 -8.61
N VAL A 124 -0.66 -8.22 -8.81
CA VAL A 124 -0.81 -9.21 -7.75
C VAL A 124 0.28 -10.27 -7.90
N VAL A 125 1.00 -10.55 -6.80
CA VAL A 125 2.00 -11.60 -6.76
C VAL A 125 1.58 -12.66 -5.74
N LEU A 126 1.37 -13.87 -6.24
CA LEU A 126 1.04 -15.06 -5.46
C LEU A 126 2.33 -15.75 -5.04
N THR A 127 2.58 -15.82 -3.74
CA THR A 127 3.76 -16.42 -3.13
C THR A 127 3.44 -17.79 -2.53
N LYS A 128 4.44 -18.48 -2.02
CA LYS A 128 4.26 -19.77 -1.30
C LYS A 128 3.64 -20.87 -2.17
N ALA A 129 3.95 -20.88 -3.46
CA ALA A 129 3.49 -21.93 -4.35
C ALA A 129 4.07 -23.31 -3.97
N ASP A 130 5.20 -23.32 -3.27
CA ASP A 130 5.85 -24.48 -2.68
C ASP A 130 5.03 -25.18 -1.57
N LEU A 131 4.04 -24.49 -1.00
CA LEU A 131 3.15 -25.03 0.03
C LEU A 131 1.86 -25.63 -0.55
N ALA A 132 1.63 -25.51 -1.85
CA ALA A 132 0.47 -26.09 -2.51
C ALA A 132 0.61 -27.62 -2.65
N GLU A 133 -0.49 -28.34 -2.56
CA GLU A 133 -0.53 -29.80 -2.74
C GLU A 133 -0.29 -30.20 -4.20
N SER A 134 -0.60 -29.32 -5.15
CA SER A 134 -0.42 -29.53 -6.58
C SER A 134 -0.35 -28.23 -7.38
N GLU A 135 0.21 -28.27 -8.60
CA GLU A 135 0.21 -27.15 -9.53
C GLU A 135 -1.22 -26.73 -9.93
N ASP A 136 -2.16 -27.68 -10.03
CA ASP A 136 -3.57 -27.41 -10.32
C ASP A 136 -4.24 -26.57 -9.22
N GLU A 137 -3.82 -26.70 -7.97
CA GLU A 137 -4.31 -25.86 -6.87
C GLU A 137 -3.85 -24.41 -7.05
N VAL A 138 -2.59 -24.20 -7.35
CA VAL A 138 -2.02 -22.87 -7.60
C VAL A 138 -2.71 -22.21 -8.79
N GLU A 139 -2.93 -22.97 -9.88
CA GLU A 139 -3.58 -22.46 -11.09
C GLU A 139 -5.04 -22.06 -10.81
N ARG A 140 -5.81 -22.88 -10.09
CA ARG A 140 -7.18 -22.52 -9.68
C ARG A 140 -7.22 -21.24 -8.86
N VAL A 141 -6.27 -21.05 -7.94
CA VAL A 141 -6.18 -19.81 -7.15
C VAL A 141 -5.83 -18.63 -8.06
N ARG A 142 -4.87 -18.82 -8.97
CA ARG A 142 -4.47 -17.79 -9.93
C ARG A 142 -5.63 -17.35 -10.83
N GLU A 143 -6.40 -18.31 -11.36
CA GLU A 143 -7.58 -18.02 -12.19
C GLU A 143 -8.66 -17.26 -11.41
N ARG A 144 -8.93 -17.66 -10.16
CA ARG A 144 -9.89 -16.95 -9.30
C ARG A 144 -9.43 -15.50 -9.01
N VAL A 145 -8.14 -15.31 -8.78
CA VAL A 145 -7.58 -13.96 -8.57
C VAL A 145 -7.68 -13.15 -9.86
N ARG A 146 -7.31 -13.72 -11.02
CA ARG A 146 -7.43 -13.05 -12.32
C ARG A 146 -8.88 -12.64 -12.64
N ALA A 147 -9.83 -13.51 -12.36
CA ALA A 147 -11.24 -13.20 -12.54
C ALA A 147 -11.71 -12.02 -11.65
N LEU A 148 -11.11 -11.88 -10.47
CA LEU A 148 -11.42 -10.80 -9.55
C LEU A 148 -10.80 -9.46 -9.98
N VAL A 149 -9.51 -9.49 -10.37
CA VAL A 149 -8.73 -8.26 -10.60
C VAL A 149 -8.88 -7.70 -12.02
N GLY A 150 -9.41 -8.50 -12.94
CA GLY A 150 -9.55 -8.15 -14.35
C GLY A 150 -8.26 -8.33 -15.16
N ALA A 151 -8.35 -8.05 -16.47
CA ALA A 151 -7.26 -8.27 -17.41
C ALA A 151 -6.10 -7.25 -17.28
N ASP A 152 -6.39 -6.06 -16.76
CA ASP A 152 -5.43 -4.97 -16.66
C ASP A 152 -4.47 -5.10 -15.46
N VAL A 153 -4.78 -6.01 -14.52
CA VAL A 153 -3.94 -6.27 -13.36
C VAL A 153 -3.14 -7.56 -13.55
N GLU A 154 -1.84 -7.42 -13.73
CA GLU A 154 -0.95 -8.56 -13.92
C GLU A 154 -0.91 -9.43 -12.66
N THR A 155 -1.17 -10.74 -12.83
CA THR A 155 -1.17 -11.72 -11.75
C THR A 155 -0.10 -12.77 -12.00
N LEU A 156 0.95 -12.74 -11.17
CA LEU A 156 2.10 -13.64 -11.25
C LEU A 156 2.12 -14.60 -10.04
N VAL A 157 2.63 -15.79 -10.27
CA VAL A 157 2.99 -16.75 -9.23
C VAL A 157 4.50 -16.75 -9.09
N VAL A 158 5.02 -16.70 -7.86
CA VAL A 158 6.46 -16.74 -7.61
C VAL A 158 6.80 -17.91 -6.68
N SER A 159 7.88 -18.63 -7.02
CA SER A 159 8.43 -19.70 -6.21
C SER A 159 9.96 -19.70 -6.30
N GLU A 160 10.62 -20.04 -5.20
CA GLU A 160 12.07 -20.27 -5.17
C GLU A 160 12.52 -21.39 -6.10
N ALA A 161 11.65 -22.37 -6.30
CA ALA A 161 11.91 -23.52 -7.19
C ALA A 161 11.83 -23.16 -8.70
N MET A 162 11.32 -21.96 -9.04
CA MET A 162 11.12 -21.52 -10.42
C MET A 162 11.79 -20.16 -10.65
N PRO A 163 13.10 -20.12 -10.98
CA PRO A 163 13.84 -18.84 -11.17
C PRO A 163 13.20 -17.90 -12.19
N GLU A 164 12.61 -18.44 -13.26
CA GLU A 164 11.90 -17.64 -14.27
C GLU A 164 10.71 -16.87 -13.69
N SER A 165 10.07 -17.38 -12.64
CA SER A 165 8.98 -16.69 -11.96
C SER A 165 9.48 -15.45 -11.20
N VAL A 166 10.70 -15.52 -10.67
CA VAL A 166 11.36 -14.38 -10.00
C VAL A 166 11.70 -13.29 -11.02
N GLU A 167 12.22 -13.68 -12.20
CA GLU A 167 12.52 -12.73 -13.28
C GLU A 167 11.26 -12.03 -13.80
N ALA A 168 10.15 -12.75 -13.90
CA ALA A 168 8.87 -12.15 -14.27
C ALA A 168 8.44 -11.05 -13.27
N VAL A 169 8.64 -11.29 -11.97
CA VAL A 169 8.35 -10.24 -10.95
C VAL A 169 9.38 -9.11 -10.99
N ARG A 170 10.66 -9.37 -11.28
CA ARG A 170 11.67 -8.32 -11.47
C ARG A 170 11.31 -7.39 -12.63
N ALA A 171 10.79 -7.94 -13.72
CA ALA A 171 10.35 -7.16 -14.87
C ALA A 171 9.24 -6.14 -14.55
N LEU A 172 8.47 -6.35 -13.47
CA LEU A 172 7.51 -5.37 -12.97
C LEU A 172 8.18 -4.09 -12.43
N VAL A 173 9.45 -4.14 -12.07
CA VAL A 173 10.18 -3.07 -11.39
C VAL A 173 11.46 -2.76 -12.15
N PRO A 174 11.39 -2.20 -13.37
CA PRO A 174 12.56 -1.84 -14.15
C PRO A 174 13.39 -0.74 -13.49
N GLU A 175 14.62 -0.54 -13.99
CA GLU A 175 15.50 0.53 -13.51
C GLU A 175 14.80 1.89 -13.50
N GLY A 176 15.07 2.68 -12.46
CA GLY A 176 14.47 4.00 -12.28
C GLY A 176 13.06 3.99 -11.69
N THR A 177 12.47 2.83 -11.44
CA THR A 177 11.14 2.71 -10.84
C THR A 177 11.19 2.19 -9.40
N THR A 178 10.12 2.44 -8.66
CA THR A 178 9.95 1.97 -7.29
C THR A 178 8.62 1.24 -7.14
N ALA A 179 8.64 0.05 -6.55
CA ALA A 179 7.44 -0.68 -6.18
C ALA A 179 7.27 -0.74 -4.67
N VAL A 180 6.02 -0.60 -4.21
CA VAL A 180 5.63 -0.80 -2.80
C VAL A 180 4.94 -2.14 -2.66
N LEU A 181 5.41 -2.97 -1.73
CA LEU A 181 4.79 -4.26 -1.41
C LEU A 181 3.75 -4.08 -0.30
N ILE A 182 2.52 -4.47 -0.56
CA ILE A 182 1.46 -4.54 0.45
C ILE A 182 0.94 -5.97 0.57
N GLY A 183 0.34 -6.29 1.71
CA GLY A 183 -0.19 -7.61 2.01
C GLY A 183 -0.06 -7.93 3.50
N ARG A 184 -0.80 -8.93 3.96
CA ARG A 184 -0.81 -9.36 5.38
C ARG A 184 0.59 -9.78 5.85
N SER A 185 0.83 -9.67 7.17
CA SER A 185 2.01 -10.31 7.79
C SER A 185 1.99 -11.81 7.51
N GLY A 186 3.15 -12.35 7.16
CA GLY A 186 3.31 -13.77 6.87
C GLY A 186 2.89 -14.23 5.46
N VAL A 187 2.46 -13.34 4.56
CA VAL A 187 2.16 -13.73 3.16
C VAL A 187 3.39 -13.93 2.29
N GLY A 188 4.61 -13.69 2.79
CA GLY A 188 5.85 -13.91 2.02
C GLY A 188 6.47 -12.65 1.41
N LYS A 189 6.08 -11.42 1.83
CA LYS A 189 6.68 -10.18 1.29
C LYS A 189 8.20 -10.12 1.47
N SER A 190 8.69 -10.38 2.70
CA SER A 190 10.13 -10.35 2.98
C SER A 190 10.89 -11.45 2.22
N SER A 191 10.29 -12.64 2.07
CA SER A 191 10.85 -13.70 1.21
C SER A 191 10.89 -13.25 -0.25
N LEU A 192 9.83 -12.61 -0.74
CA LEU A 192 9.80 -12.05 -2.09
C LEU A 192 10.90 -11.00 -2.29
N VAL A 193 11.12 -10.09 -1.32
CA VAL A 193 12.23 -9.12 -1.39
C VAL A 193 13.58 -9.84 -1.48
N ASN A 194 13.82 -10.84 -0.64
CA ASN A 194 15.06 -11.63 -0.66
C ASN A 194 15.28 -12.33 -2.00
N LEU A 195 14.23 -12.91 -2.58
CA LEU A 195 14.26 -13.51 -3.92
C LEU A 195 14.62 -12.49 -5.01
N LEU A 196 13.97 -11.33 -5.01
CA LEU A 196 14.23 -10.27 -5.97
C LEU A 196 15.64 -9.72 -5.87
N VAL A 197 16.21 -9.66 -4.67
CA VAL A 197 17.57 -9.17 -4.42
C VAL A 197 18.62 -10.26 -4.63
N GLY A 198 18.24 -11.53 -4.54
CA GLY A 198 19.14 -12.69 -4.66
C GLY A 198 20.03 -12.92 -3.43
N ARG A 199 19.67 -12.33 -2.28
CA ARG A 199 20.33 -12.52 -0.97
C ARG A 199 19.40 -12.18 0.19
N ASP A 200 19.73 -12.66 1.37
CA ASP A 200 18.99 -12.35 2.59
C ASP A 200 19.27 -10.91 3.05
N VAL A 201 18.37 -10.00 2.75
CA VAL A 201 18.38 -8.59 3.19
C VAL A 201 17.29 -8.30 4.23
N GLN A 202 16.25 -9.15 4.29
CA GLN A 202 15.14 -9.07 5.22
C GLN A 202 15.11 -10.31 6.11
N GLU A 203 14.87 -10.12 7.42
CA GLU A 203 14.66 -11.27 8.31
C GLU A 203 13.34 -11.96 7.96
N THR A 204 13.42 -13.19 7.48
CA THR A 204 12.29 -14.08 7.26
C THR A 204 12.04 -14.85 8.54
N GLY A 205 11.03 -14.48 9.33
CA GLY A 205 10.63 -15.21 10.54
C GLY A 205 9.25 -15.83 10.38
N THR A 206 9.09 -17.09 10.80
CA THR A 206 7.78 -17.65 11.14
C THR A 206 7.11 -16.70 12.12
N VAL A 207 5.81 -16.42 11.89
CA VAL A 207 4.97 -15.65 12.81
C VAL A 207 5.17 -16.23 14.21
N ARG A 208 5.94 -15.54 15.06
CA ARG A 208 5.97 -15.86 16.48
C ARG A 208 4.59 -15.54 17.01
N GLU A 209 3.83 -16.57 17.28
CA GLU A 209 2.62 -16.50 18.08
C GLU A 209 2.96 -15.77 19.38
N ALA A 210 2.04 -14.92 19.78
CA ALA A 210 2.13 -13.99 20.87
C ALA A 210 2.71 -14.59 22.16
N ASP A 211 3.95 -14.23 22.46
CA ASP A 211 4.37 -14.11 23.85
C ASP A 211 4.01 -12.70 24.33
N GLY A 212 3.14 -12.64 25.32
CA GLY A 212 2.56 -11.43 25.88
C GLY A 212 3.52 -10.54 26.69
N ALA A 213 4.69 -10.26 26.16
CA ALA A 213 5.63 -9.31 26.74
C ALA A 213 6.02 -8.28 25.67
N GLY A 214 5.55 -7.05 25.85
CA GLY A 214 5.74 -5.91 24.98
C GLY A 214 7.18 -5.59 24.61
N ARG A 215 7.71 -6.29 23.62
CA ARG A 215 8.87 -5.87 22.84
C ARG A 215 8.37 -5.41 21.49
N HIS A 216 8.23 -4.10 21.33
CA HIS A 216 8.08 -3.45 20.03
C HIS A 216 9.26 -3.86 19.14
N THR A 217 9.05 -4.87 18.30
CA THR A 217 9.95 -5.15 17.19
C THR A 217 9.85 -3.91 16.29
N THR A 218 10.90 -3.10 16.28
CA THR A 218 10.99 -1.88 15.48
C THR A 218 11.01 -2.32 14.04
N VAL A 219 9.88 -2.19 13.37
CA VAL A 219 9.72 -2.56 11.97
C VAL A 219 10.34 -1.45 11.15
N SER A 220 11.58 -1.65 10.70
CA SER A 220 12.26 -0.76 9.77
C SER A 220 11.57 -0.86 8.40
N ARG A 221 11.30 0.30 7.78
CA ARG A 221 10.90 0.38 6.37
C ARG A 221 12.12 0.79 5.58
N GLU A 222 12.43 0.03 4.56
CA GLU A 222 13.63 0.23 3.76
C GLU A 222 13.32 0.07 2.27
N MET A 223 13.90 0.95 1.47
CA MET A 223 13.91 0.88 0.02
C MET A 223 15.12 0.07 -0.41
N VAL A 224 14.87 -1.13 -0.93
CA VAL A 224 15.91 -2.08 -1.29
C VAL A 224 16.08 -2.09 -2.80
N ALA A 225 17.32 -1.95 -3.28
CA ALA A 225 17.64 -2.01 -4.70
C ALA A 225 17.58 -3.47 -5.21
N ILE A 226 16.93 -3.68 -6.34
CA ILE A 226 16.91 -4.95 -7.07
C ILE A 226 18.07 -4.94 -8.05
N PRO A 227 18.95 -5.98 -8.09
CA PRO A 227 19.98 -6.08 -9.11
C PRO A 227 19.41 -6.01 -10.52
N HIS A 228 19.96 -5.12 -11.37
CA HIS A 228 19.46 -4.88 -12.73
C HIS A 228 17.96 -4.47 -12.82
N GLY A 229 17.46 -3.83 -11.77
CA GLY A 229 16.09 -3.36 -11.67
C GLY A 229 16.00 -2.06 -10.87
N GLY A 230 14.78 -1.69 -10.48
CA GLY A 230 14.48 -0.53 -9.65
C GLY A 230 14.61 -0.82 -8.15
N TYR A 231 13.67 -0.30 -7.39
CA TYR A 231 13.63 -0.42 -5.94
C TYR A 231 12.33 -1.08 -5.46
N VAL A 232 12.41 -1.85 -4.38
CA VAL A 232 11.23 -2.33 -3.66
C VAL A 232 11.20 -1.76 -2.24
N VAL A 233 10.00 -1.40 -1.78
CA VAL A 233 9.75 -0.97 -0.42
C VAL A 233 8.88 -2.03 0.25
N ASP A 234 9.44 -2.77 1.22
CA ASP A 234 8.64 -3.63 2.06
C ASP A 234 7.88 -2.78 3.09
N MET A 235 6.57 -2.97 3.13
CA MET A 235 5.69 -2.37 4.12
C MET A 235 5.34 -3.40 5.19
N PRO A 236 6.26 -3.66 6.15
CA PRO A 236 6.03 -4.68 7.14
C PRO A 236 4.87 -4.29 8.05
N GLY A 237 4.02 -5.28 8.33
CA GLY A 237 3.03 -5.17 9.40
C GLY A 237 1.96 -4.09 9.20
N VAL A 238 1.52 -3.80 7.97
CA VAL A 238 0.36 -2.92 7.75
C VAL A 238 -0.88 -3.65 8.29
N ARG A 239 -0.96 -3.70 9.64
CA ARG A 239 -2.14 -4.21 10.34
C ARG A 239 -3.23 -3.14 10.23
N GLY A 240 -4.41 -3.54 9.75
CA GLY A 240 -5.54 -2.64 9.60
C GLY A 240 -5.31 -1.62 8.47
N LEU A 241 -5.56 -2.05 7.23
CA LEU A 241 -5.67 -1.18 6.06
C LEU A 241 -7.04 -0.46 6.08
N GLY A 242 -7.25 0.42 7.08
CA GLY A 242 -8.43 1.28 7.10
C GLY A 242 -8.40 2.23 5.91
N LEU A 243 -9.50 2.29 5.19
CA LEU A 243 -9.66 3.22 4.06
C LEU A 243 -9.72 4.65 4.59
N TRP A 244 -9.07 5.57 3.85
CA TRP A 244 -9.10 6.99 4.19
C TRP A 244 -9.99 7.78 3.23
N ASP A 245 -9.67 7.80 1.99
CA ASP A 245 -10.43 8.43 0.90
C ASP A 245 -10.22 7.48 -0.27
N ALA A 246 -11.17 6.62 -0.55
CA ALA A 246 -10.93 5.45 -1.40
C ALA A 246 -11.98 5.30 -2.51
N ASP A 247 -12.66 6.40 -2.86
CA ASP A 247 -13.72 6.36 -3.88
C ASP A 247 -13.17 5.99 -5.26
N ALA A 248 -12.01 6.55 -5.65
CA ALA A 248 -11.39 6.23 -6.93
C ALA A 248 -10.93 4.76 -6.97
N GLY A 249 -10.29 4.30 -5.88
CA GLY A 249 -9.86 2.91 -5.75
C GLY A 249 -11.02 1.92 -5.76
N ILE A 250 -12.15 2.25 -5.12
CA ILE A 250 -13.37 1.42 -5.17
C ILE A 250 -13.91 1.38 -6.60
N GLY A 251 -13.98 2.55 -7.29
CA GLY A 251 -14.46 2.63 -8.67
C GLY A 251 -13.68 1.74 -9.63
N VAL A 252 -12.36 1.63 -9.46
CA VAL A 252 -11.52 0.75 -10.29
C VAL A 252 -11.62 -0.71 -9.85
N ALA A 253 -11.47 -0.99 -8.55
CA ALA A 253 -11.45 -2.36 -8.04
C ALA A 253 -12.81 -3.09 -8.20
N PHE A 254 -13.90 -2.33 -8.27
CA PHE A 254 -15.28 -2.84 -8.43
C PHE A 254 -15.96 -2.28 -9.68
N ALA A 255 -15.21 -2.11 -10.77
CA ALA A 255 -15.74 -1.57 -12.03
C ALA A 255 -16.98 -2.33 -12.54
N ASP A 256 -17.00 -3.65 -12.37
CA ASP A 256 -18.13 -4.53 -12.68
C ASP A 256 -19.41 -4.16 -11.88
N VAL A 257 -19.26 -3.77 -10.61
CA VAL A 257 -20.39 -3.35 -9.76
C VAL A 257 -20.81 -1.92 -10.08
N GLU A 258 -19.86 -1.02 -10.36
CA GLU A 258 -20.13 0.38 -10.73
C GLU A 258 -20.86 0.45 -12.09
N GLU A 259 -20.48 -0.37 -13.08
CA GLU A 259 -21.20 -0.50 -14.36
C GLU A 259 -22.67 -0.93 -14.17
N LEU A 260 -22.93 -1.87 -13.25
CA LEU A 260 -24.28 -2.24 -12.89
C LEU A 260 -25.00 -1.11 -12.13
N ALA A 261 -24.30 -0.36 -11.29
CA ALA A 261 -24.87 0.74 -10.52
C ALA A 261 -25.37 1.89 -11.42
N GLU A 262 -24.73 2.14 -12.57
CA GLU A 262 -25.21 3.11 -13.57
C GLU A 262 -26.61 2.79 -14.11
N GLN A 263 -27.03 1.51 -14.05
CA GLN A 263 -28.32 1.03 -14.52
C GLN A 263 -29.40 1.07 -13.41
N CYS A 264 -29.08 1.51 -12.21
CA CYS A 264 -30.05 1.67 -11.14
C CYS A 264 -31.08 2.76 -11.48
N ARG A 265 -32.33 2.56 -11.02
CA ARG A 265 -33.42 3.54 -11.21
C ARG A 265 -33.10 4.91 -10.59
N PHE A 266 -32.38 4.92 -9.45
CA PHE A 266 -32.01 6.14 -8.73
C PHE A 266 -30.50 6.35 -8.81
N ARG A 267 -30.06 7.58 -9.07
CA ARG A 267 -28.64 7.94 -9.18
C ARG A 267 -27.87 7.84 -7.86
N ASP A 268 -28.60 7.99 -6.74
CA ASP A 268 -28.06 7.92 -5.37
C ASP A 268 -28.41 6.58 -4.68
N CYS A 269 -28.63 5.54 -5.49
CA CYS A 269 -28.97 4.19 -5.00
C CYS A 269 -27.83 3.66 -4.11
N LYS A 270 -28.19 3.31 -2.87
CA LYS A 270 -27.24 2.70 -1.92
C LYS A 270 -27.21 1.18 -1.99
N HIS A 271 -28.02 0.60 -2.89
CA HIS A 271 -28.16 -0.83 -3.14
C HIS A 271 -28.65 -1.63 -1.91
N GLU A 272 -29.33 -0.97 -0.97
CA GLU A 272 -29.89 -1.60 0.23
C GLU A 272 -31.28 -2.16 -0.04
N ASN A 273 -32.27 -1.28 -0.22
CA ASN A 273 -33.69 -1.66 -0.39
C ASN A 273 -34.41 -0.89 -1.50
N GLU A 274 -33.70 -0.14 -2.31
CA GLU A 274 -34.27 0.72 -3.33
C GLU A 274 -34.94 -0.12 -4.45
N PRO A 275 -36.17 0.21 -4.83
CA PRO A 275 -36.85 -0.49 -5.91
C PRO A 275 -36.19 -0.18 -7.27
N GLY A 276 -35.95 -1.22 -8.06
CA GLY A 276 -35.28 -1.08 -9.36
C GLY A 276 -33.76 -0.93 -9.24
N CYS A 277 -33.17 -1.48 -8.18
CA CYS A 277 -31.72 -1.58 -8.04
C CYS A 277 -31.16 -2.65 -8.97
N ALA A 278 -30.36 -2.27 -9.97
CA ALA A 278 -29.78 -3.18 -10.94
C ALA A 278 -28.71 -4.10 -10.32
N VAL A 279 -27.94 -3.58 -9.38
CA VAL A 279 -26.90 -4.36 -8.67
C VAL A 279 -27.52 -5.52 -7.89
N ARG A 280 -28.58 -5.27 -7.11
CA ARG A 280 -29.28 -6.34 -6.38
C ARG A 280 -29.93 -7.35 -7.32
N ALA A 281 -30.55 -6.87 -8.39
CA ALA A 281 -31.12 -7.76 -9.39
C ALA A 281 -30.06 -8.66 -10.04
N ALA A 282 -28.83 -8.15 -10.26
CA ALA A 282 -27.73 -8.97 -10.74
C ALA A 282 -27.30 -10.05 -9.72
N VAL A 283 -27.27 -9.71 -8.42
CA VAL A 283 -27.02 -10.70 -7.36
C VAL A 283 -28.12 -11.77 -7.31
N GLU A 284 -29.37 -11.39 -7.45
CA GLU A 284 -30.52 -12.32 -7.43
C GLU A 284 -30.52 -13.27 -8.63
N ARG A 285 -30.04 -12.82 -9.80
CA ARG A 285 -29.88 -13.65 -10.99
C ARG A 285 -28.63 -14.51 -10.99
N GLY A 286 -27.67 -14.24 -10.08
CA GLY A 286 -26.37 -14.92 -10.04
C GLY A 286 -25.31 -14.32 -11.00
N ASP A 287 -25.60 -13.17 -11.62
CA ASP A 287 -24.67 -12.45 -12.51
C ASP A 287 -23.54 -11.77 -11.70
N LEU A 288 -23.81 -11.42 -10.44
CA LEU A 288 -22.86 -10.88 -9.49
C LEU A 288 -22.80 -11.74 -8.24
N ALA A 289 -21.62 -12.17 -7.82
CA ALA A 289 -21.45 -12.94 -6.60
C ALA A 289 -21.87 -12.14 -5.36
N ARG A 290 -22.63 -12.75 -4.46
CA ARG A 290 -23.12 -12.11 -3.23
C ARG A 290 -21.98 -11.58 -2.36
N GLU A 291 -20.92 -12.36 -2.21
CA GLU A 291 -19.76 -12.00 -1.40
C GLU A 291 -19.06 -10.74 -1.94
N ARG A 292 -18.98 -10.60 -3.27
CA ARG A 292 -18.41 -9.44 -3.93
C ARG A 292 -19.26 -8.18 -3.71
N PHE A 293 -20.57 -8.33 -3.84
CA PHE A 293 -21.52 -7.25 -3.52
C PHE A 293 -21.42 -6.80 -2.07
N GLU A 294 -21.38 -7.74 -1.11
CA GLU A 294 -21.24 -7.44 0.32
C GLU A 294 -19.92 -6.72 0.62
N SER A 295 -18.84 -7.13 -0.04
CA SER A 295 -17.54 -6.47 0.08
C SER A 295 -17.60 -5.02 -0.43
N TYR A 296 -18.18 -4.80 -1.61
CA TYR A 296 -18.39 -3.47 -2.18
C TYR A 296 -19.16 -2.55 -1.23
N VAL A 297 -20.33 -2.97 -0.77
CA VAL A 297 -21.17 -2.18 0.14
C VAL A 297 -20.43 -1.87 1.44
N SER A 298 -19.70 -2.84 1.99
CA SER A 298 -18.92 -2.65 3.21
C SER A 298 -17.83 -1.61 3.05
N LEU A 299 -17.10 -1.61 1.92
CA LEU A 299 -16.01 -0.67 1.65
C LEU A 299 -16.54 0.74 1.34
N LYS A 300 -17.64 0.86 0.59
CA LYS A 300 -18.34 2.15 0.36
C LYS A 300 -18.78 2.77 1.70
N ARG A 301 -19.43 1.98 2.55
CA ARG A 301 -19.88 2.45 3.87
C ARG A 301 -18.73 2.90 4.77
N GLU A 302 -17.60 2.16 4.76
CA GLU A 302 -16.41 2.56 5.51
C GLU A 302 -15.88 3.93 5.05
N THR A 303 -15.82 4.16 3.74
CA THR A 303 -15.39 5.43 3.15
C THR A 303 -16.35 6.58 3.52
N GLU A 304 -17.66 6.35 3.45
CA GLU A 304 -18.67 7.33 3.86
C GLU A 304 -18.52 7.74 5.33
N VAL A 305 -18.38 6.77 6.25
CA VAL A 305 -18.17 7.04 7.69
C VAL A 305 -16.91 7.87 7.93
N VAL A 306 -15.83 7.61 7.20
CA VAL A 306 -14.60 8.39 7.31
C VAL A 306 -14.84 9.82 6.82
N ARG A 307 -15.56 10.00 5.70
CA ARG A 307 -15.91 11.32 5.15
C ARG A 307 -16.74 12.14 6.14
N GLU A 308 -17.80 11.57 6.70
CA GLU A 308 -18.64 12.22 7.71
C GLU A 308 -17.85 12.67 8.94
N ARG A 309 -16.96 11.83 9.45
CA ARG A 309 -16.10 12.17 10.59
C ARG A 309 -15.12 13.30 10.28
N ARG A 310 -14.60 13.37 9.04
CA ARG A 310 -13.74 14.47 8.56
C ARG A 310 -14.51 15.78 8.52
N GLU A 311 -15.74 15.76 8.01
CA GLU A 311 -16.60 16.95 7.93
C GLU A 311 -16.96 17.46 9.32
N GLN A 312 -17.35 16.57 10.23
CA GLN A 312 -17.62 16.93 11.63
C GLN A 312 -16.38 17.53 12.32
N ALA A 313 -15.20 16.94 12.12
CA ALA A 313 -13.97 17.47 12.70
C ALA A 313 -13.61 18.87 12.16
N ARG A 314 -13.80 19.11 10.85
CA ARG A 314 -13.60 20.42 10.23
C ARG A 314 -14.59 21.47 10.75
N TRP A 315 -15.84 21.08 10.93
CA TRP A 315 -16.88 21.96 11.47
C TRP A 315 -16.55 22.39 12.90
N MET A 316 -16.20 21.44 13.79
CA MET A 316 -15.79 21.76 15.17
C MET A 316 -14.55 22.67 15.25
N GLN A 317 -13.58 22.50 14.35
CA GLN A 317 -12.40 23.39 14.30
C GLN A 317 -12.75 24.82 13.89
N ARG A 318 -13.74 25.01 13.01
CA ARG A 318 -14.20 26.36 12.58
C ARG A 318 -14.97 27.09 13.67
N GLU A 319 -15.68 26.39 14.55
CA GLU A 319 -16.37 27.00 15.67
C GLU A 319 -15.46 27.40 16.83
N GLN A 320 -14.23 26.84 16.90
CA GLN A 320 -13.25 27.13 17.94
C GLN A 320 -12.20 28.20 17.52
N ALA A 321 -12.21 28.64 16.27
CA ALA A 321 -11.31 29.63 15.70
C ALA A 321 -11.96 31.00 15.59
#